data_9abfd6a66118a8fe1d73712f7dea61cc
#
_entry.id   9abfd6a66118a8fe1d73712f7dea61cc
#
_cell.length_a   1.000
_cell.length_b   1.000
_cell.length_c   1.000
_cell.angle_alpha   90.00
_cell.angle_beta   90.00
_cell.angle_gamma   90.00
#
_symmetry.space_group_name_H-M   'P 1'
#
loop_
_entity.id
_entity.type
_entity.pdbx_description
1 polymer ?
#
loop_
_entity_poly.entity_id
_entity_poly.type
_entity_poly.pdbx_seq_one_letter_code
_entity_poly.pdbx_strand_id
1 'polypeptide(L)'
;VHKGVKVTGFKRGSNSNAVTGVVTDQGTIDCDQVVIGAGPWARDFWNMLDLPKTVDIKGKDGKLHTTDMWTYWFLQEGVLGVPADYLKTNDGKQPPVIHVDTDAPLYSDVSGKLLTDKLWGIYYKPDIDGLGVQGGTSPYIVKKHFDQVNVDPYGIDSPEFQTTDEFSEMWSSALAHCQKRFEGKSNLYRKGPSGGLGCLTPDSFPIFDRFCENVYMIADANHGYKMIGVGQLVAQEILGTES
;
A
#
# COMPACT_ATOMS: atom_id res chain seq x y z
N VAL A 1 -15.18 14.13 15.32
CA VAL A 1 -14.99 13.49 14.00
C VAL A 1 -16.19 13.78 13.14
N HIS A 2 -15.96 14.34 11.97
CA HIS A 2 -17.00 14.57 10.95
C HIS A 2 -16.92 13.43 9.92
N LYS A 3 -17.90 12.55 9.94
CA LYS A 3 -18.01 11.44 8.98
C LYS A 3 -18.86 11.86 7.78
N GLY A 4 -18.59 11.29 6.61
CA GLY A 4 -19.33 11.57 5.39
C GLY A 4 -19.10 12.98 4.83
N VAL A 5 -17.95 13.59 5.16
CA VAL A 5 -17.55 14.92 4.69
C VAL A 5 -16.37 14.74 3.75
N LYS A 6 -16.51 15.20 2.51
CA LYS A 6 -15.47 15.12 1.49
C LYS A 6 -14.69 16.43 1.45
N VAL A 7 -13.38 16.35 1.58
CA VAL A 7 -12.50 17.49 1.34
C VAL A 7 -12.39 17.73 -0.17
N THR A 8 -12.59 18.99 -0.59
CA THR A 8 -12.58 19.41 -1.99
C THR A 8 -11.49 20.44 -2.31
N GLY A 9 -10.81 20.97 -1.28
CA GLY A 9 -9.73 21.93 -1.46
C GLY A 9 -9.29 22.56 -0.14
N PHE A 10 -8.50 23.64 -0.27
CA PHE A 10 -7.96 24.38 0.86
C PHE A 10 -8.21 25.88 0.70
N LYS A 11 -8.56 26.53 1.81
CA LYS A 11 -8.64 27.98 1.91
C LYS A 11 -7.25 28.53 2.17
N ARG A 12 -6.84 29.53 1.41
CA ARG A 12 -5.57 30.22 1.56
C ARG A 12 -5.75 31.60 2.19
N GLY A 13 -4.73 32.08 2.88
CA GLY A 13 -4.69 33.45 3.38
C GLY A 13 -4.67 34.46 2.23
N SER A 14 -5.29 35.61 2.43
CA SER A 14 -5.46 36.65 1.38
C SER A 14 -4.15 37.24 0.84
N ASN A 15 -3.06 37.15 1.60
CA ASN A 15 -1.74 37.72 1.27
C ASN A 15 -0.59 36.71 1.45
N SER A 16 -0.89 35.43 1.61
CA SER A 16 0.10 34.38 1.80
C SER A 16 -0.38 33.05 1.19
N ASN A 17 0.56 32.15 0.94
CA ASN A 17 0.23 30.79 0.53
C ASN A 17 -0.15 29.88 1.71
N ALA A 18 -0.21 30.44 2.92
CA ALA A 18 -0.60 29.69 4.12
C ALA A 18 -2.01 29.13 3.99
N VAL A 19 -2.19 27.88 4.33
CA VAL A 19 -3.53 27.28 4.44
C VAL A 19 -4.16 27.76 5.74
N THR A 20 -5.39 28.27 5.64
CA THR A 20 -6.18 28.82 6.76
C THR A 20 -7.50 28.10 6.95
N GLY A 21 -7.75 27.06 6.18
CA GLY A 21 -8.95 26.25 6.32
C GLY A 21 -9.02 25.13 5.30
N VAL A 22 -9.91 24.20 5.57
CA VAL A 22 -10.23 23.05 4.73
C VAL A 22 -11.60 23.26 4.10
N VAL A 23 -11.66 23.24 2.77
CA VAL A 23 -12.90 23.32 2.01
C VAL A 23 -13.49 21.93 1.84
N THR A 24 -14.75 21.78 2.16
CA THR A 24 -15.47 20.52 2.05
C THR A 24 -16.74 20.66 1.21
N ASP A 25 -17.36 19.57 0.85
CA ASP A 25 -18.67 19.53 0.21
C ASP A 25 -19.83 20.02 1.11
N GLN A 26 -19.56 20.25 2.41
CA GLN A 26 -20.53 20.73 3.39
C GLN A 26 -20.19 22.10 3.97
N GLY A 27 -19.15 22.77 3.44
CA GLY A 27 -18.70 24.09 3.88
C GLY A 27 -17.21 24.12 4.21
N THR A 28 -16.75 25.26 4.71
CA THR A 28 -15.35 25.48 5.03
C THR A 28 -15.13 25.41 6.54
N ILE A 29 -14.07 24.72 6.95
CA ILE A 29 -13.61 24.63 8.32
C ILE A 29 -12.34 25.47 8.44
N ASP A 30 -12.39 26.56 9.18
CA ASP A 30 -11.21 27.39 9.46
C ASP A 30 -10.31 26.68 10.47
N CYS A 31 -9.00 26.74 10.26
CA CYS A 31 -8.01 26.10 11.12
C CYS A 31 -6.64 26.79 10.99
N ASP A 32 -5.82 26.69 12.03
CA ASP A 32 -4.46 27.23 12.08
C ASP A 32 -3.43 26.27 11.47
N GLN A 33 -3.72 24.98 11.50
CA GLN A 33 -2.88 23.92 10.92
C GLN A 33 -3.73 22.80 10.35
N VAL A 34 -3.25 22.17 9.28
CA VAL A 34 -3.83 20.98 8.66
C VAL A 34 -2.81 19.85 8.72
N VAL A 35 -3.25 18.68 9.16
CA VAL A 35 -2.48 17.43 9.05
C VAL A 35 -3.17 16.53 8.04
N ILE A 36 -2.47 16.17 6.97
CA ILE A 36 -2.97 15.32 5.91
C ILE A 36 -2.43 13.90 6.12
N GLY A 37 -3.30 12.98 6.55
CA GLY A 37 -3.00 11.54 6.66
C GLY A 37 -3.98 10.77 5.79
N ALA A 38 -3.88 10.96 4.46
CA ALA A 38 -4.91 10.56 3.51
C ALA A 38 -4.65 9.21 2.82
N GLY A 39 -3.56 8.50 3.17
CA GLY A 39 -3.23 7.20 2.57
C GLY A 39 -3.19 7.26 1.03
N PRO A 40 -3.98 6.42 0.32
CA PRO A 40 -3.99 6.40 -1.14
C PRO A 40 -4.37 7.73 -1.81
N TRP A 41 -5.08 8.62 -1.10
CA TRP A 41 -5.44 9.94 -1.61
C TRP A 41 -4.35 11.00 -1.43
N ALA A 42 -3.16 10.65 -0.95
CA ALA A 42 -2.07 11.60 -0.77
C ALA A 42 -1.81 12.43 -2.04
N ARG A 43 -1.82 11.79 -3.24
CA ARG A 43 -1.70 12.47 -4.53
C ARG A 43 -2.77 13.53 -4.75
N ASP A 44 -4.02 13.23 -4.40
CA ASP A 44 -5.15 14.16 -4.63
C ASP A 44 -5.01 15.40 -3.76
N PHE A 45 -4.64 15.22 -2.49
CA PHE A 45 -4.36 16.33 -1.58
C PHE A 45 -3.13 17.13 -2.00
N TRP A 46 -2.08 16.46 -2.49
CA TRP A 46 -0.90 17.10 -3.07
C TRP A 46 -1.25 18.00 -4.24
N ASN A 47 -2.11 17.52 -5.14
CA ASN A 47 -2.62 18.30 -6.26
C ASN A 47 -3.51 19.46 -5.83
N MET A 48 -4.36 19.29 -4.79
CA MET A 48 -5.17 20.38 -4.22
C MET A 48 -4.31 21.48 -3.58
N LEU A 49 -3.07 21.17 -3.20
CA LEU A 49 -2.11 22.11 -2.66
C LEU A 49 -1.24 22.77 -3.74
N ASP A 50 -1.46 22.45 -5.02
CA ASP A 50 -0.66 22.93 -6.17
C ASP A 50 0.84 22.60 -6.05
N LEU A 51 1.18 21.48 -5.43
CA LEU A 51 2.57 21.04 -5.27
C LEU A 51 3.09 20.34 -6.55
N PRO A 52 4.43 20.31 -6.75
CA PRO A 52 5.02 19.73 -7.95
C PRO A 52 4.65 18.27 -8.19
N LYS A 53 4.22 17.95 -9.41
CA LYS A 53 3.83 16.57 -9.78
C LYS A 53 5.02 15.66 -10.04
N THR A 54 6.19 16.25 -10.26
CA THR A 54 7.45 15.54 -10.50
C THR A 54 8.50 15.97 -9.50
N VAL A 55 9.48 15.12 -9.26
CA VAL A 55 10.61 15.35 -8.37
C VAL A 55 11.88 14.82 -9.00
N ASP A 56 13.01 15.48 -8.72
CA ASP A 56 14.32 15.00 -9.12
C ASP A 56 14.92 14.15 -8.01
N ILE A 57 15.19 12.89 -8.31
CA ILE A 57 15.83 11.94 -7.39
C ILE A 57 17.19 11.53 -7.91
N LYS A 58 18.12 11.28 -7.00
CA LYS A 58 19.44 10.76 -7.35
C LYS A 58 19.36 9.25 -7.47
N GLY A 59 19.54 8.73 -8.69
CA GLY A 59 19.55 7.31 -8.97
C GLY A 59 20.80 6.59 -8.45
N LYS A 60 20.81 5.27 -8.51
CA LYS A 60 21.98 4.43 -8.17
C LYS A 60 23.20 4.71 -9.05
N ASP A 61 22.98 5.25 -10.24
CA ASP A 61 24.02 5.71 -11.17
C ASP A 61 24.65 7.05 -10.78
N GLY A 62 24.21 7.66 -9.69
CA GLY A 62 24.66 8.95 -9.18
C GLY A 62 24.09 10.16 -9.91
N LYS A 63 23.23 9.97 -10.94
CA LYS A 63 22.61 11.04 -11.72
C LYS A 63 21.25 11.42 -11.15
N LEU A 64 20.83 12.65 -11.44
CA LEU A 64 19.47 13.09 -11.18
C LEU A 64 18.54 12.58 -12.28
N HIS A 65 17.41 12.05 -11.86
CA HIS A 65 16.33 11.56 -12.73
C HIS A 65 15.03 12.23 -12.30
N THR A 66 14.38 12.92 -13.23
CA THR A 66 13.03 13.46 -13.00
C THR A 66 12.01 12.33 -13.11
N THR A 67 11.20 12.17 -12.09
CA THR A 67 10.16 11.13 -12.02
C THR A 67 8.88 11.69 -11.40
N ASP A 68 7.79 10.97 -11.56
CA ASP A 68 6.54 11.32 -10.90
C ASP A 68 6.67 11.26 -9.38
N MET A 69 6.10 12.26 -8.69
CA MET A 69 6.13 12.33 -7.23
C MET A 69 5.35 11.19 -6.58
N TRP A 70 4.26 10.74 -7.21
CA TRP A 70 3.40 9.71 -6.66
C TRP A 70 3.21 8.56 -7.63
N THR A 71 3.36 7.34 -7.11
CA THR A 71 3.03 6.11 -7.81
C THR A 71 2.05 5.30 -6.99
N TYR A 72 1.39 4.33 -7.62
CA TYR A 72 0.46 3.45 -6.93
C TYR A 72 0.96 2.01 -6.91
N TRP A 73 0.80 1.40 -5.76
CA TRP A 73 1.01 -0.01 -5.59
C TRP A 73 -0.32 -0.69 -5.27
N PHE A 74 -0.59 -1.74 -6.02
CA PHE A 74 -1.77 -2.57 -5.82
C PHE A 74 -1.38 -3.77 -4.99
N LEU A 75 -1.86 -3.82 -3.76
CA LEU A 75 -1.78 -5.00 -2.94
C LEU A 75 -2.91 -5.94 -3.35
N GLN A 76 -2.55 -7.13 -3.80
CA GLN A 76 -3.50 -8.24 -3.90
C GLN A 76 -3.12 -9.29 -2.87
N GLU A 77 -4.09 -9.77 -2.14
CA GLU A 77 -3.93 -10.84 -1.18
C GLU A 77 -4.88 -11.99 -1.54
N GLY A 78 -4.43 -13.20 -1.27
CA GLY A 78 -5.22 -14.41 -1.45
C GLY A 78 -5.25 -15.22 -0.17
N VAL A 79 -6.26 -16.09 -0.07
CA VAL A 79 -6.37 -17.07 0.99
C VAL A 79 -6.38 -18.46 0.38
N LEU A 80 -5.47 -19.32 0.84
CA LEU A 80 -5.48 -20.76 0.55
C LEU A 80 -6.18 -21.48 1.70
N GLY A 81 -7.38 -22.03 1.42
CA GLY A 81 -8.25 -22.66 2.42
C GLY A 81 -7.77 -24.02 2.88
N VAL A 82 -6.65 -24.08 3.57
CA VAL A 82 -6.05 -25.30 4.10
C VAL A 82 -6.51 -25.60 5.54
N PRO A 83 -6.49 -26.89 5.98
CA PRO A 83 -6.79 -27.25 7.36
C PRO A 83 -5.88 -26.60 8.39
N ALA A 84 -6.35 -26.47 9.63
CA ALA A 84 -5.65 -25.78 10.73
C ALA A 84 -4.24 -26.34 11.01
N ASP A 85 -3.99 -27.61 10.77
CA ASP A 85 -2.65 -28.21 10.96
C ASP A 85 -1.60 -27.64 10.00
N TYR A 86 -2.03 -27.15 8.82
CA TYR A 86 -1.13 -26.44 7.88
C TYR A 86 -0.71 -25.06 8.37
N LEU A 87 -1.40 -24.52 9.37
CA LEU A 87 -1.19 -23.17 9.91
C LEU A 87 -0.20 -23.17 11.08
N LYS A 88 0.36 -24.30 11.44
CA LYS A 88 1.26 -24.46 12.58
C LYS A 88 2.68 -24.77 12.13
N THR A 89 3.62 -24.38 12.94
CA THR A 89 5.01 -24.85 12.87
C THR A 89 5.11 -26.31 13.31
N ASN A 90 6.26 -26.95 13.08
CA ASN A 90 6.45 -28.37 13.45
C ASN A 90 6.35 -28.60 14.97
N ASP A 91 6.56 -27.58 15.80
CA ASP A 91 6.39 -27.62 17.26
C ASP A 91 4.97 -27.18 17.71
N GLY A 92 4.04 -27.06 16.76
CA GLY A 92 2.62 -26.79 17.03
C GLY A 92 2.28 -25.33 17.32
N LYS A 93 3.25 -24.40 17.18
CA LYS A 93 3.03 -22.97 17.41
C LYS A 93 2.52 -22.26 16.15
N GLN A 94 1.99 -21.06 16.34
CA GLN A 94 1.67 -20.18 15.25
C GLN A 94 2.96 -19.62 14.63
N PRO A 95 3.17 -19.75 13.30
CA PRO A 95 4.32 -19.17 12.66
C PRO A 95 4.23 -17.64 12.61
N PRO A 96 5.37 -16.94 12.52
CA PRO A 96 5.39 -15.53 12.18
C PRO A 96 4.92 -15.31 10.75
N VAL A 97 4.77 -14.04 10.34
CA VAL A 97 4.70 -13.69 8.92
C VAL A 97 6.03 -14.10 8.27
N ILE A 98 5.93 -14.85 7.19
CA ILE A 98 7.10 -15.29 6.42
C ILE A 98 7.19 -14.47 5.16
N HIS A 99 8.37 -13.89 4.90
CA HIS A 99 8.71 -13.19 3.67
C HIS A 99 9.86 -13.93 3.00
N VAL A 100 9.73 -14.11 1.69
CA VAL A 100 10.76 -14.72 0.84
C VAL A 100 10.91 -13.89 -0.41
N ASP A 101 12.14 -13.51 -0.74
CA ASP A 101 12.54 -12.93 -2.02
C ASP A 101 13.59 -13.82 -2.66
N THR A 102 13.43 -14.15 -3.94
CA THR A 102 14.32 -15.07 -4.65
C THR A 102 14.31 -14.83 -6.16
N ASP A 103 15.38 -15.19 -6.83
CA ASP A 103 15.52 -15.23 -8.29
C ASP A 103 15.41 -16.65 -8.86
N ALA A 104 15.07 -17.63 -8.02
CA ALA A 104 14.82 -19.01 -8.48
C ALA A 104 13.64 -19.04 -9.47
N PRO A 105 13.72 -19.81 -10.56
CA PRO A 105 12.61 -19.96 -11.48
C PRO A 105 11.34 -20.46 -10.78
N LEU A 106 10.24 -19.76 -10.96
CA LEU A 106 8.94 -20.14 -10.42
C LEU A 106 8.12 -20.84 -11.50
N TYR A 107 7.68 -22.05 -11.21
CA TYR A 107 6.80 -22.84 -12.08
C TYR A 107 5.41 -22.93 -11.48
N SER A 108 4.41 -22.98 -12.36
CA SER A 108 3.01 -23.20 -11.95
C SER A 108 2.83 -24.53 -11.25
N ASP A 109 2.27 -24.50 -10.05
CA ASP A 109 1.89 -25.69 -9.26
C ASP A 109 0.80 -26.53 -9.96
N VAL A 110 0.06 -25.93 -10.90
CA VAL A 110 -1.03 -26.60 -11.64
C VAL A 110 -0.55 -27.15 -12.98
N SER A 111 0.12 -26.31 -13.78
CA SER A 111 0.45 -26.65 -15.17
C SER A 111 1.91 -27.06 -15.39
N GLY A 112 2.78 -26.82 -14.42
CA GLY A 112 4.23 -27.01 -14.55
C GLY A 112 4.94 -26.02 -15.48
N LYS A 113 4.21 -25.03 -16.03
CA LYS A 113 4.81 -24.00 -16.91
C LYS A 113 5.58 -22.97 -16.11
N LEU A 114 6.64 -22.44 -16.71
CA LEU A 114 7.41 -21.34 -16.14
C LEU A 114 6.51 -20.10 -16.05
N LEU A 115 6.37 -19.54 -14.84
CA LEU A 115 5.66 -18.28 -14.56
C LEU A 115 6.61 -17.08 -14.61
N THR A 116 7.78 -17.20 -13.99
CA THR A 116 8.82 -16.18 -14.03
C THR A 116 10.20 -16.78 -13.75
N ASP A 117 11.22 -16.21 -14.38
CA ASP A 117 12.66 -16.47 -14.14
C ASP A 117 13.37 -15.22 -13.63
N LYS A 118 12.60 -14.21 -13.19
CA LYS A 118 13.09 -12.96 -12.62
C LYS A 118 12.87 -12.93 -11.11
N LEU A 119 13.50 -11.97 -10.43
CA LEU A 119 13.27 -11.74 -9.00
C LEU A 119 11.78 -11.66 -8.69
N TRP A 120 11.33 -12.46 -7.74
CA TRP A 120 9.97 -12.47 -7.22
C TRP A 120 9.98 -12.64 -5.71
N GLY A 121 8.89 -12.24 -5.07
CA GLY A 121 8.74 -12.35 -3.63
C GLY A 121 7.35 -12.81 -3.23
N ILE A 122 7.24 -13.37 -2.05
CA ILE A 122 6.01 -13.79 -1.42
C ILE A 122 6.04 -13.44 0.06
N TYR A 123 4.90 -13.05 0.60
CA TYR A 123 4.67 -13.11 2.04
C TYR A 123 3.43 -13.92 2.34
N TYR A 124 3.42 -14.59 3.48
CA TYR A 124 2.28 -15.38 3.93
C TYR A 124 2.28 -15.55 5.45
N LYS A 125 1.09 -15.74 5.99
CA LYS A 125 0.83 -15.94 7.42
C LYS A 125 -0.46 -16.73 7.56
N PRO A 126 -0.75 -17.31 8.74
CA PRO A 126 -2.09 -17.79 9.06
C PRO A 126 -3.10 -16.64 8.88
N ASP A 127 -4.23 -16.93 8.27
CA ASP A 127 -5.33 -15.99 8.18
C ASP A 127 -5.92 -15.72 9.56
N ILE A 128 -6.25 -14.44 9.83
CA ILE A 128 -6.72 -13.99 11.14
C ILE A 128 -8.05 -14.64 11.54
N ASP A 129 -8.88 -14.94 10.55
CA ASP A 129 -10.17 -15.62 10.73
C ASP A 129 -10.05 -17.16 10.76
N GLY A 130 -8.81 -17.68 10.72
CA GLY A 130 -8.54 -19.13 10.72
C GLY A 130 -8.99 -19.86 9.45
N LEU A 131 -9.22 -19.13 8.36
CA LEU A 131 -9.74 -19.66 7.10
C LEU A 131 -8.66 -20.31 6.22
N GLY A 132 -7.40 -20.24 6.62
CA GLY A 132 -6.29 -20.82 5.87
C GLY A 132 -4.99 -20.01 5.98
N VAL A 133 -4.21 -19.99 4.92
CA VAL A 133 -3.01 -19.17 4.77
C VAL A 133 -3.35 -17.97 3.90
N GLN A 134 -3.04 -16.78 4.40
CA GLN A 134 -3.22 -15.51 3.71
C GLN A 134 -1.88 -14.93 3.29
N GLY A 135 -1.83 -14.26 2.16
CA GLY A 135 -0.65 -13.50 1.74
C GLY A 135 -0.73 -12.94 0.34
N GLY A 136 0.38 -12.41 -0.11
CA GLY A 136 0.53 -11.78 -1.42
C GLY A 136 1.86 -12.13 -2.09
N THR A 137 2.00 -11.77 -3.35
CA THR A 137 3.20 -12.00 -4.17
C THR A 137 3.55 -10.78 -5.01
N SER A 138 4.82 -10.66 -5.36
CA SER A 138 5.40 -9.61 -6.20
C SER A 138 6.39 -10.24 -7.20
N PRO A 139 6.58 -9.69 -8.41
CA PRO A 139 5.85 -8.55 -8.93
C PRO A 139 4.48 -8.95 -9.47
N TYR A 140 3.45 -8.24 -9.07
CA TYR A 140 2.17 -8.26 -9.74
C TYR A 140 2.00 -6.95 -10.50
N ILE A 141 1.99 -7.01 -11.83
CA ILE A 141 2.00 -5.81 -12.67
C ILE A 141 0.58 -5.43 -13.03
N VAL A 142 0.12 -4.31 -12.49
CA VAL A 142 -1.07 -3.65 -13.00
C VAL A 142 -0.68 -2.80 -14.21
N LYS A 143 -1.22 -3.13 -15.39
CA LYS A 143 -0.94 -2.43 -16.64
C LYS A 143 -1.75 -1.13 -16.74
N LYS A 144 -1.63 -0.25 -15.75
CA LYS A 144 -2.26 1.07 -15.76
C LYS A 144 -1.24 2.13 -15.38
N HIS A 145 -1.25 3.24 -16.11
CA HIS A 145 -0.53 4.44 -15.68
C HIS A 145 -1.16 4.97 -14.39
N PHE A 146 -0.36 5.56 -13.50
CA PHE A 146 -0.84 6.04 -12.19
C PHE A 146 -2.01 7.04 -12.31
N ASP A 147 -2.06 7.86 -13.37
CA ASP A 147 -3.18 8.79 -13.65
C ASP A 147 -4.52 8.07 -13.94
N GLN A 148 -4.46 6.81 -14.35
CA GLN A 148 -5.62 5.98 -14.67
C GLN A 148 -6.10 5.17 -13.47
N VAL A 149 -5.42 5.28 -12.34
CA VAL A 149 -5.81 4.60 -11.12
C VAL A 149 -6.94 5.37 -10.47
N ASN A 150 -8.10 4.76 -10.40
CA ASN A 150 -9.22 5.30 -9.63
C ASN A 150 -9.06 4.91 -8.17
N VAL A 151 -8.86 5.89 -7.30
CA VAL A 151 -8.81 5.68 -5.86
C VAL A 151 -10.23 5.71 -5.32
N ASP A 152 -10.86 4.54 -5.26
CA ASP A 152 -12.19 4.39 -4.70
C ASP A 152 -12.11 3.79 -3.29
N PRO A 153 -12.46 4.53 -2.23
CA PRO A 153 -12.38 4.06 -0.86
C PRO A 153 -13.41 2.99 -0.51
N TYR A 154 -14.46 2.91 -1.29
CA TYR A 154 -15.56 1.98 -1.07
C TYR A 154 -15.51 0.78 -2.02
N GLY A 155 -14.39 0.63 -2.70
CA GLY A 155 -14.20 -0.14 -3.91
C GLY A 155 -14.04 -1.63 -3.73
N ILE A 156 -14.79 -2.27 -2.83
CA ILE A 156 -14.87 -3.73 -2.81
C ILE A 156 -15.28 -4.28 -4.19
N ASP A 157 -16.03 -3.51 -4.96
CA ASP A 157 -16.44 -3.80 -6.33
C ASP A 157 -15.50 -3.19 -7.38
N SER A 158 -14.48 -2.42 -6.96
CA SER A 158 -13.51 -1.84 -7.87
C SER A 158 -12.63 -2.94 -8.48
N PRO A 159 -12.39 -2.91 -9.80
CA PRO A 159 -11.53 -3.89 -10.47
C PRO A 159 -10.12 -3.98 -9.86
N GLU A 160 -9.62 -2.88 -9.28
CA GLU A 160 -8.32 -2.81 -8.62
C GLU A 160 -8.25 -3.65 -7.34
N PHE A 161 -9.38 -3.94 -6.71
CA PHE A 161 -9.47 -4.75 -5.49
C PHE A 161 -9.82 -6.21 -5.76
N GLN A 162 -10.10 -6.57 -7.01
CA GLN A 162 -10.37 -7.96 -7.37
C GLN A 162 -9.06 -8.71 -7.65
N THR A 163 -8.92 -9.87 -7.03
CA THR A 163 -7.80 -10.76 -7.35
C THR A 163 -8.01 -11.43 -8.70
N THR A 164 -6.97 -11.44 -9.53
CA THR A 164 -7.00 -12.08 -10.86
C THR A 164 -6.61 -13.55 -10.81
N ASP A 165 -6.89 -14.29 -11.88
CA ASP A 165 -6.48 -15.68 -12.00
C ASP A 165 -4.96 -15.80 -12.08
N GLU A 166 -4.28 -14.86 -12.75
CA GLU A 166 -2.82 -14.80 -12.79
C GLU A 166 -2.22 -14.58 -11.41
N PHE A 167 -2.81 -13.69 -10.60
CA PHE A 167 -2.38 -13.49 -9.21
C PHE A 167 -2.54 -14.78 -8.42
N SER A 168 -3.69 -15.44 -8.51
CA SER A 168 -3.96 -16.66 -7.74
C SER A 168 -3.02 -17.80 -8.11
N GLU A 169 -2.72 -17.96 -9.41
CA GLU A 169 -1.77 -18.96 -9.89
C GLU A 169 -0.36 -18.65 -9.41
N MET A 170 0.09 -17.41 -9.54
CA MET A 170 1.43 -17.00 -9.11
C MET A 170 1.60 -17.16 -7.60
N TRP A 171 0.65 -16.67 -6.80
CA TRP A 171 0.77 -16.72 -5.34
C TRP A 171 0.71 -18.15 -4.79
N SER A 172 -0.23 -18.99 -5.25
CA SER A 172 -0.30 -20.38 -4.80
C SER A 172 0.90 -21.22 -5.23
N SER A 173 1.43 -20.95 -6.43
CA SER A 173 2.65 -21.60 -6.91
C SER A 173 3.89 -21.18 -6.13
N ALA A 174 3.98 -19.87 -5.80
CA ALA A 174 5.05 -19.37 -4.95
C ALA A 174 4.98 -19.96 -3.53
N LEU A 175 3.78 -20.13 -2.98
CA LEU A 175 3.58 -20.75 -1.69
C LEU A 175 4.01 -22.24 -1.71
N ALA A 176 3.66 -22.98 -2.76
CA ALA A 176 4.07 -24.38 -2.98
C ALA A 176 5.60 -24.50 -3.15
N HIS A 177 6.21 -23.57 -3.89
CA HIS A 177 7.68 -23.49 -4.03
C HIS A 177 8.37 -23.30 -2.68
N CYS A 178 7.86 -22.39 -1.85
CA CYS A 178 8.45 -22.09 -0.53
C CYS A 178 8.24 -23.21 0.50
N GLN A 179 7.09 -23.88 0.45
CA GLN A 179 6.77 -24.95 1.40
C GLN A 179 6.05 -26.11 0.73
N LYS A 180 6.74 -27.22 0.63
CA LYS A 180 6.25 -28.46 -0.01
C LYS A 180 4.87 -28.93 0.47
N ARG A 181 4.47 -28.60 1.71
CA ARG A 181 3.12 -28.94 2.24
C ARG A 181 1.97 -28.30 1.48
N PHE A 182 2.24 -27.23 0.72
CA PHE A 182 1.24 -26.52 -0.09
C PHE A 182 1.21 -26.97 -1.56
N GLU A 183 2.14 -27.84 -1.95
CA GLU A 183 2.21 -28.40 -3.31
C GLU A 183 0.90 -29.15 -3.66
N GLY A 184 0.36 -28.87 -4.84
CA GLY A 184 -0.91 -29.45 -5.31
C GLY A 184 -2.16 -28.91 -4.60
N LYS A 185 -2.08 -27.81 -3.87
CA LYS A 185 -3.19 -27.21 -3.11
C LYS A 185 -3.82 -25.98 -3.77
N SER A 186 -3.35 -25.58 -4.95
CA SER A 186 -3.85 -24.38 -5.65
C SER A 186 -5.36 -24.36 -5.87
N ASN A 187 -6.00 -25.54 -5.95
CA ASN A 187 -7.45 -25.67 -6.06
C ASN A 187 -8.21 -25.27 -4.78
N LEU A 188 -7.51 -25.11 -3.66
CA LEU A 188 -8.09 -24.63 -2.39
C LEU A 188 -8.06 -23.10 -2.28
N TYR A 189 -7.56 -22.39 -3.31
CA TYR A 189 -7.59 -20.95 -3.35
C TYR A 189 -9.02 -20.42 -3.27
N ARG A 190 -9.24 -19.45 -2.40
CA ARG A 190 -10.53 -18.80 -2.21
C ARG A 190 -10.52 -17.45 -2.91
N LYS A 191 -11.35 -17.32 -3.97
CA LYS A 191 -11.58 -16.03 -4.61
C LYS A 191 -12.42 -15.16 -3.68
N GLY A 192 -12.00 -13.92 -3.55
CA GLY A 192 -12.73 -12.88 -2.83
C GLY A 192 -12.12 -11.53 -3.14
N PRO A 193 -12.85 -10.45 -2.92
CA PRO A 193 -12.24 -9.13 -2.98
C PRO A 193 -11.23 -9.04 -1.85
N SER A 194 -9.97 -9.02 -2.20
CA SER A 194 -8.88 -8.87 -1.25
C SER A 194 -7.79 -8.07 -1.92
N GLY A 195 -7.64 -6.85 -1.49
CA GLY A 195 -6.65 -6.00 -2.05
C GLY A 195 -6.59 -4.67 -1.31
N GLY A 196 -5.62 -3.89 -1.69
CA GLY A 196 -5.41 -2.56 -1.17
C GLY A 196 -4.68 -1.71 -2.19
N LEU A 197 -4.74 -0.42 -1.98
CA LEU A 197 -4.06 0.56 -2.79
C LEU A 197 -3.13 1.35 -1.88
N GLY A 198 -1.85 1.36 -2.19
CA GLY A 198 -0.84 2.20 -1.56
C GLY A 198 -0.42 3.33 -2.51
N CYS A 199 -0.29 4.54 -2.00
CA CYS A 199 0.35 5.65 -2.70
C CYS A 199 1.79 5.76 -2.22
N LEU A 200 2.72 5.69 -3.15
CA LEU A 200 4.15 5.60 -2.86
C LEU A 200 4.91 6.80 -3.42
N THR A 201 5.93 7.20 -2.69
CA THR A 201 6.99 8.09 -3.19
C THR A 201 7.91 7.33 -4.14
N PRO A 202 8.70 8.03 -4.98
CA PRO A 202 9.57 7.38 -5.98
C PRO A 202 10.67 6.51 -5.36
N ASP A 203 11.12 6.84 -4.15
CA ASP A 203 12.14 6.10 -3.40
C ASP A 203 11.54 5.10 -2.41
N SER A 204 10.21 5.01 -2.35
CA SER A 204 9.46 4.16 -1.42
C SER A 204 9.69 4.47 0.06
N PHE A 205 10.21 5.65 0.40
CA PHE A 205 10.30 6.12 1.78
C PHE A 205 9.06 6.95 2.16
N PRO A 206 8.57 6.84 3.40
CA PRO A 206 7.47 7.66 3.87
C PRO A 206 7.90 9.12 4.03
N ILE A 207 6.93 10.03 3.92
CA ILE A 207 7.11 11.46 4.09
C ILE A 207 6.38 11.92 5.35
N PHE A 208 7.09 12.66 6.19
CA PHE A 208 6.56 13.31 7.38
C PHE A 208 7.14 14.72 7.41
N ASP A 209 6.49 15.68 6.73
CA ASP A 209 7.05 17.01 6.57
C ASP A 209 6.00 18.07 6.19
N ARG A 210 6.41 19.33 6.23
CA ARG A 210 5.66 20.51 5.80
C ARG A 210 6.07 20.95 4.39
N PHE A 211 5.16 20.82 3.42
CA PHE A 211 5.39 21.22 2.03
C PHE A 211 4.79 22.60 1.68
N CYS A 212 3.93 23.11 2.52
CA CYS A 212 3.47 24.48 2.49
C CYS A 212 3.11 24.96 3.91
N GLU A 213 3.02 26.27 4.06
CA GLU A 213 2.75 26.88 5.36
C GLU A 213 1.41 26.40 5.94
N ASN A 214 1.44 25.99 7.21
CA ASN A 214 0.33 25.45 7.98
C ASN A 214 -0.19 24.08 7.51
N VAL A 215 0.56 23.34 6.69
CA VAL A 215 0.18 21.98 6.29
C VAL A 215 1.30 21.00 6.58
N TYR A 216 0.98 19.98 7.34
CA TYR A 216 1.84 18.83 7.59
C TYR A 216 1.29 17.61 6.88
N MET A 217 2.12 16.93 6.09
CA MET A 217 1.72 15.72 5.37
C MET A 217 2.35 14.48 6.01
N ILE A 218 1.51 13.49 6.25
CA ILE A 218 1.88 12.14 6.64
C ILE A 218 1.52 11.23 5.47
N ALA A 219 2.50 10.85 4.67
CA ALA A 219 2.32 9.96 3.54
C ALA A 219 3.16 8.71 3.74
N ASP A 220 2.49 7.59 3.88
CA ASP A 220 3.10 6.30 4.13
C ASP A 220 3.35 5.56 2.81
N ALA A 221 4.61 5.20 2.59
CA ALA A 221 5.02 4.36 1.48
C ALA A 221 4.93 2.87 1.88
N ASN A 222 3.74 2.38 2.21
CA ASN A 222 3.46 0.99 2.61
C ASN A 222 4.11 0.54 3.94
N HIS A 223 4.20 1.45 4.90
CA HIS A 223 4.74 1.15 6.23
C HIS A 223 3.72 1.36 7.36
N GLY A 224 2.42 1.22 7.07
CA GLY A 224 1.30 1.53 7.96
C GLY A 224 1.40 0.94 9.36
N TYR A 225 1.99 -0.24 9.51
CA TYR A 225 2.21 -0.87 10.82
C TYR A 225 3.20 -0.11 11.73
N LYS A 226 3.98 0.85 11.20
CA LYS A 226 4.89 1.71 11.96
C LYS A 226 4.23 3.01 12.42
N MET A 227 3.04 3.31 11.91
CA MET A 227 2.38 4.62 12.04
C MET A 227 1.97 4.97 13.46
N ILE A 228 1.79 4.02 14.36
CA ILE A 228 1.48 4.31 15.79
C ILE A 228 2.60 5.15 16.41
N GLY A 229 3.85 4.74 16.24
CA GLY A 229 5.01 5.50 16.74
C GLY A 229 5.19 6.84 16.01
N VAL A 230 4.98 6.85 14.69
CA VAL A 230 5.07 8.07 13.88
C VAL A 230 4.04 9.11 14.31
N GLY A 231 2.79 8.71 14.57
CA GLY A 231 1.75 9.63 15.02
C GLY A 231 2.15 10.38 16.32
N GLN A 232 2.82 9.71 17.24
CA GLN A 232 3.36 10.36 18.45
C GLN A 232 4.47 11.36 18.11
N LEU A 233 5.44 10.98 17.28
CA LEU A 233 6.55 11.85 16.89
C LEU A 233 6.05 13.10 16.13
N VAL A 234 5.16 12.93 15.18
CA VAL A 234 4.54 14.04 14.44
C VAL A 234 3.77 14.99 15.37
N ALA A 235 3.03 14.45 16.34
CA ALA A 235 2.33 15.27 17.31
C ALA A 235 3.32 16.09 18.16
N GLN A 236 4.42 15.51 18.59
CA GLN A 236 5.48 16.19 19.34
C GLN A 236 6.13 17.29 18.50
N GLU A 237 6.45 17.01 17.23
CA GLU A 237 7.01 17.99 16.31
C GLU A 237 6.07 19.18 16.08
N ILE A 238 4.78 18.91 15.80
CA ILE A 238 3.77 19.96 15.60
C ILE A 238 3.59 20.83 16.82
N LEU A 239 3.66 20.25 18.02
CA LEU A 239 3.52 20.94 19.30
C LEU A 239 4.82 21.58 19.82
N GLY A 240 5.96 21.36 19.13
CA GLY A 240 7.27 21.84 19.58
C GLY A 240 7.71 21.23 20.91
N THR A 241 7.32 20.00 21.18
CA THR A 241 7.66 19.27 22.43
C THR A 241 8.70 18.17 22.21
N GLU A 242 9.44 18.25 21.12
CA GLU A 242 10.53 17.32 20.82
C GLU A 242 11.64 17.42 21.84
N SER A 243 12.15 16.28 22.28
CA SER A 243 13.29 16.17 23.21
C SER A 243 14.58 15.85 22.49
#